data_0138c7d2bb66f8b407edc96d492cc33b
#
_entry.id   0138c7d2bb66f8b407edc96d492cc33b
#
_cell.length_a   1.000
_cell.length_b   1.000
_cell.length_c   1.000
_cell.angle_alpha   90.00
_cell.angle_beta   90.00
_cell.angle_gamma   90.00
#
_symmetry.space_group_name_H-M   'P 1'
#
loop_
_entity.id
_entity.type
_entity.pdbx_description
1 polymer ?
#
loop_
_entity_poly.entity_id
_entity_poly.type
_entity_poly.pdbx_seq_one_letter_code
_entity_poly.pdbx_strand_id
1 'polypeptide(L)'
;NIINNFMEVIILAGGFGTRLRSVVNEVPKCMAPIANKPFLWYLLKYLTKFDVSKVILSLGYLRGVIIDWIDECKDEFPFAFEYAVEDEPLGTGGGIKLALKRTSKPNIIVLNGDTFFDVNLNELYEWHCLYPSSITLALKPMENFDRYGNVQICEDTNQIRRFDEKKYCEKGLINGGIYIINTLEPIFDRLSQRFSF
;
A
#
# COMPACT_ATOMS: atom_id res chain seq x y z
N ASN A 1 4.66 -18.02 24.69
CA ASN A 1 4.23 -16.63 24.53
C ASN A 1 3.81 -16.44 23.08
N ILE A 2 2.51 -16.47 22.82
CA ILE A 2 1.95 -16.02 21.54
C ILE A 2 2.15 -14.51 21.56
N ILE A 3 3.19 -14.02 20.91
CA ILE A 3 3.30 -12.59 20.60
C ILE A 3 2.17 -12.36 19.61
N ASN A 4 1.09 -11.74 20.06
CA ASN A 4 0.03 -11.25 19.19
C ASN A 4 0.65 -10.19 18.27
N ASN A 5 1.14 -10.63 17.12
CA ASN A 5 1.72 -9.77 16.08
C ASN A 5 0.60 -9.11 15.28
N PHE A 6 -0.29 -8.37 15.97
CA PHE A 6 -1.24 -7.54 15.25
C PHE A 6 -0.51 -6.55 14.36
N MET A 7 -0.85 -6.58 13.08
CA MET A 7 -0.27 -5.71 12.05
C MET A 7 -1.00 -4.36 12.01
N GLU A 8 -0.27 -3.31 11.68
CA GLU A 8 -0.82 -2.03 11.26
C GLU A 8 -0.60 -1.86 9.75
N VAL A 9 -1.61 -1.38 9.07
CA VAL A 9 -1.62 -1.28 7.59
C VAL A 9 -1.91 0.15 7.17
N ILE A 10 -1.09 0.69 6.26
CA ILE A 10 -1.36 1.94 5.55
C ILE A 10 -1.94 1.59 4.18
N ILE A 11 -3.04 2.23 3.79
CA ILE A 11 -3.58 2.16 2.43
C ILE A 11 -3.39 3.53 1.77
N LEU A 12 -2.70 3.55 0.63
CA LEU A 12 -2.46 4.76 -0.15
C LEU A 12 -3.68 5.08 -1.02
N ALA A 13 -4.54 5.94 -0.54
CA ALA A 13 -5.80 6.31 -1.19
C ALA A 13 -5.86 7.79 -1.64
N GLY A 14 -4.75 8.56 -1.48
CA GLY A 14 -4.66 10.00 -1.77
C GLY A 14 -4.37 10.38 -3.22
N GLY A 15 -4.28 9.41 -4.14
CA GLY A 15 -3.89 9.67 -5.53
C GLY A 15 -4.89 10.53 -6.30
N PHE A 16 -4.41 11.60 -6.95
CA PHE A 16 -5.23 12.56 -7.74
C PHE A 16 -5.92 11.98 -8.98
N GLY A 17 -5.65 10.72 -9.36
CA GLY A 17 -6.27 10.10 -10.52
C GLY A 17 -6.13 10.88 -11.84
N THR A 18 -5.06 11.68 -12.00
CA THR A 18 -4.87 12.62 -13.11
C THR A 18 -5.04 12.02 -14.51
N ARG A 19 -4.86 10.71 -14.65
CA ARG A 19 -5.05 10.00 -15.94
C ARG A 19 -6.49 9.59 -16.23
N LEU A 20 -7.39 9.62 -15.24
CA LEU A 20 -8.81 9.22 -15.37
C LEU A 20 -9.79 10.40 -15.36
N ARG A 21 -9.30 11.65 -15.37
CA ARG A 21 -10.14 12.86 -15.34
C ARG A 21 -11.18 12.97 -16.45
N SER A 22 -11.08 12.17 -17.50
CA SER A 22 -12.02 12.20 -18.63
C SER A 22 -13.23 11.28 -18.49
N VAL A 23 -13.26 10.36 -17.50
CA VAL A 23 -14.32 9.33 -17.43
C VAL A 23 -15.04 9.27 -16.08
N VAL A 24 -14.36 9.59 -14.95
CA VAL A 24 -14.97 9.56 -13.60
C VAL A 24 -14.47 10.77 -12.82
N ASN A 25 -15.16 11.89 -12.93
CA ASN A 25 -14.72 13.18 -12.36
C ASN A 25 -15.01 13.36 -10.85
N GLU A 26 -15.68 12.43 -10.17
CA GLU A 26 -16.30 12.72 -8.87
C GLU A 26 -15.91 11.78 -7.73
N VAL A 27 -15.14 10.71 -7.97
CA VAL A 27 -14.77 9.77 -6.90
C VAL A 27 -13.29 9.39 -6.94
N PRO A 28 -12.62 9.17 -5.78
CA PRO A 28 -11.28 8.63 -5.73
C PRO A 28 -11.22 7.25 -6.40
N LYS A 29 -10.08 6.87 -7.00
CA LYS A 29 -9.93 5.57 -7.67
C LYS A 29 -10.30 4.38 -6.79
N CYS A 30 -9.90 4.41 -5.52
CA CYS A 30 -10.23 3.36 -4.56
C CYS A 30 -11.74 3.26 -4.27
N MET A 31 -12.51 4.28 -4.62
CA MET A 31 -13.98 4.31 -4.51
C MET A 31 -14.69 3.91 -5.79
N ALA A 32 -13.95 3.54 -6.85
CA ALA A 32 -14.55 3.04 -8.09
C ALA A 32 -15.43 1.81 -7.79
N PRO A 33 -16.68 1.77 -8.27
CA PRO A 33 -17.61 0.70 -7.95
C PRO A 33 -17.23 -0.59 -8.69
N ILE A 34 -17.21 -1.70 -7.95
CA ILE A 34 -17.05 -3.06 -8.45
C ILE A 34 -18.17 -3.90 -7.85
N ALA A 35 -19.06 -4.46 -8.68
CA ALA A 35 -20.17 -5.29 -8.22
C ALA A 35 -20.93 -4.72 -7.01
N ASN A 36 -21.32 -3.44 -7.07
CA ASN A 36 -22.08 -2.69 -6.07
C ASN A 36 -21.32 -2.33 -4.76
N LYS A 37 -20.02 -2.54 -4.69
CA LYS A 37 -19.17 -2.09 -3.59
C LYS A 37 -17.98 -1.29 -4.15
N PRO A 38 -17.42 -0.30 -3.42
CA PRO A 38 -16.20 0.36 -3.86
C PRO A 38 -15.01 -0.60 -3.81
N PHE A 39 -14.01 -0.38 -4.66
CA PHE A 39 -12.78 -1.19 -4.67
C PHE A 39 -12.14 -1.27 -3.27
N LEU A 40 -12.14 -0.18 -2.52
CA LEU A 40 -11.62 -0.12 -1.16
C LEU A 40 -12.27 -1.17 -0.23
N TRP A 41 -13.56 -1.46 -0.41
CA TRP A 41 -14.24 -2.50 0.37
C TRP A 41 -13.58 -3.87 0.19
N TYR A 42 -13.17 -4.21 -1.03
CA TYR A 42 -12.50 -5.50 -1.31
C TYR A 42 -11.11 -5.56 -0.68
N LEU A 43 -10.36 -4.44 -0.66
CA LEU A 43 -9.09 -4.36 0.05
C LEU A 43 -9.29 -4.54 1.57
N LEU A 44 -10.29 -3.88 2.15
CA LEU A 44 -10.60 -4.03 3.58
C LEU A 44 -11.06 -5.45 3.90
N LYS A 45 -11.90 -6.07 3.07
CA LYS A 45 -12.29 -7.48 3.23
C LYS A 45 -11.12 -8.44 3.10
N TYR A 46 -10.18 -8.19 2.20
CA TYR A 46 -8.95 -8.96 2.12
C TYR A 46 -8.16 -8.87 3.43
N LEU A 47 -8.05 -7.68 4.04
CA LEU A 47 -7.35 -7.49 5.31
C LEU A 47 -8.01 -8.24 6.49
N THR A 48 -9.32 -8.52 6.46
CA THR A 48 -9.99 -9.29 7.52
C THR A 48 -9.54 -10.76 7.61
N LYS A 49 -8.79 -11.25 6.62
CA LYS A 49 -8.20 -12.60 6.65
C LYS A 49 -6.95 -12.70 7.53
N PHE A 50 -6.43 -11.57 8.01
CA PHE A 50 -5.15 -11.46 8.71
C PHE A 50 -5.32 -10.73 10.05
N ASP A 51 -4.34 -10.86 10.94
CA ASP A 51 -4.34 -10.24 12.26
C ASP A 51 -4.00 -8.73 12.17
N VAL A 52 -4.87 -7.96 11.54
CA VAL A 52 -4.76 -6.51 11.43
C VAL A 52 -5.50 -5.84 12.59
N SER A 53 -4.83 -4.96 13.33
CA SER A 53 -5.42 -4.19 14.42
C SER A 53 -5.85 -2.79 14.02
N LYS A 54 -5.17 -2.19 13.03
CA LYS A 54 -5.41 -0.82 12.61
C LYS A 54 -5.12 -0.63 11.12
N VAL A 55 -5.99 0.12 10.46
CA VAL A 55 -5.83 0.59 9.09
C VAL A 55 -5.73 2.11 9.08
N ILE A 56 -4.63 2.64 8.56
CA ILE A 56 -4.40 4.06 8.35
C ILE A 56 -4.62 4.37 6.87
N LEU A 57 -5.60 5.20 6.57
CA LEU A 57 -5.83 5.66 5.20
C LEU A 57 -5.04 6.94 4.94
N SER A 58 -4.10 6.88 3.99
CA SER A 58 -3.40 8.07 3.47
C SER A 58 -4.29 8.73 2.44
N LEU A 59 -4.82 9.91 2.75
CA LEU A 59 -5.87 10.60 2.02
C LEU A 59 -5.41 11.96 1.52
N GLY A 60 -5.88 12.34 0.33
CA GLY A 60 -5.66 13.65 -0.27
C GLY A 60 -6.96 14.23 -0.82
N TYR A 61 -6.99 14.48 -2.12
CA TYR A 61 -8.15 15.02 -2.81
C TYR A 61 -9.37 14.10 -2.67
N LEU A 62 -10.57 14.71 -2.49
CA LEU A 62 -11.84 14.00 -2.25
C LEU A 62 -11.86 13.11 -1.00
N ARG A 63 -11.04 13.41 -0.01
CA ARG A 63 -10.97 12.68 1.26
C ARG A 63 -12.32 12.49 1.95
N GLY A 64 -13.20 13.48 1.87
CA GLY A 64 -14.55 13.42 2.47
C GLY A 64 -15.34 12.21 2.01
N VAL A 65 -15.31 11.89 0.72
CA VAL A 65 -16.02 10.73 0.15
C VAL A 65 -15.57 9.43 0.80
N ILE A 66 -14.26 9.27 1.07
CA ILE A 66 -13.72 8.06 1.70
C ILE A 66 -14.07 8.04 3.19
N ILE A 67 -13.89 9.16 3.90
CA ILE A 67 -14.17 9.26 5.34
C ILE A 67 -15.63 8.97 5.62
N ASP A 68 -16.55 9.63 4.91
CA ASP A 68 -17.99 9.45 5.08
C ASP A 68 -18.39 7.99 4.84
N TRP A 69 -17.87 7.39 3.78
CA TRP A 69 -18.14 5.98 3.47
C TRP A 69 -17.58 5.03 4.55
N ILE A 70 -16.36 5.27 5.07
CA ILE A 70 -15.80 4.46 6.18
C ILE A 70 -16.66 4.62 7.43
N ASP A 71 -17.09 5.83 7.76
CA ASP A 71 -17.93 6.06 8.95
C ASP A 71 -19.27 5.31 8.89
N GLU A 72 -19.80 5.09 7.69
CA GLU A 72 -21.01 4.27 7.48
C GLU A 72 -20.78 2.77 7.65
N CYS A 73 -19.57 2.26 7.32
CA CYS A 73 -19.34 0.82 7.27
C CYS A 73 -18.21 0.29 8.18
N LYS A 74 -17.58 1.13 9.00
CA LYS A 74 -16.44 0.74 9.85
C LYS A 74 -16.74 -0.43 10.78
N ASP A 75 -17.96 -0.56 11.25
CA ASP A 75 -18.40 -1.65 12.15
C ASP A 75 -18.47 -3.02 11.45
N GLU A 76 -18.37 -3.06 10.10
CA GLU A 76 -18.23 -4.31 9.35
C GLU A 76 -16.81 -4.93 9.46
N PHE A 77 -15.82 -4.20 10.01
CA PHE A 77 -14.42 -4.58 10.01
C PHE A 77 -13.85 -4.70 11.43
N PRO A 78 -12.95 -5.68 11.68
CA PRO A 78 -12.45 -5.98 13.03
C PRO A 78 -11.30 -5.08 13.49
N PHE A 79 -10.92 -4.06 12.73
CA PHE A 79 -9.78 -3.19 13.00
C PHE A 79 -10.20 -1.73 13.14
N ALA A 80 -9.38 -0.95 13.86
CA ALA A 80 -9.57 0.49 13.99
C ALA A 80 -9.16 1.23 12.71
N PHE A 81 -9.78 2.37 12.45
CA PHE A 81 -9.43 3.26 11.35
C PHE A 81 -8.80 4.56 11.85
N GLU A 82 -7.75 4.99 11.18
CA GLU A 82 -7.16 6.33 11.31
C GLU A 82 -6.93 6.94 9.94
N TYR A 83 -6.81 8.27 9.90
CA TYR A 83 -6.64 9.03 8.67
C TYR A 83 -5.38 9.87 8.74
N ALA A 84 -4.51 9.75 7.74
CA ALA A 84 -3.39 10.65 7.48
C ALA A 84 -3.74 11.52 6.28
N VAL A 85 -4.13 12.75 6.54
CA VAL A 85 -4.65 13.67 5.53
C VAL A 85 -3.55 14.61 5.08
N GLU A 86 -3.29 14.63 3.76
CA GLU A 86 -2.43 15.62 3.12
C GLU A 86 -3.25 16.83 2.66
N ASP A 87 -2.79 18.03 3.00
CA ASP A 87 -3.43 19.29 2.54
C ASP A 87 -2.94 19.68 1.14
N GLU A 88 -1.71 19.30 0.80
CA GLU A 88 -1.11 19.45 -0.52
C GLU A 88 -0.57 18.09 -1.01
N PRO A 89 -0.50 17.87 -2.34
CA PRO A 89 0.02 16.62 -2.88
C PRO A 89 1.47 16.35 -2.46
N LEU A 90 1.68 15.35 -1.62
CA LEU A 90 3.00 14.95 -1.12
C LEU A 90 3.67 13.88 -1.98
N GLY A 91 2.93 13.29 -2.91
CA GLY A 91 3.35 12.08 -3.64
C GLY A 91 3.21 10.82 -2.77
N THR A 92 3.38 9.65 -3.37
CA THR A 92 3.20 8.36 -2.67
C THR A 92 4.11 8.23 -1.45
N GLY A 93 5.37 8.59 -1.60
CA GLY A 93 6.34 8.52 -0.49
C GLY A 93 6.07 9.53 0.62
N GLY A 94 5.68 10.76 0.27
CA GLY A 94 5.30 11.77 1.26
C GLY A 94 4.03 11.39 2.02
N GLY A 95 3.04 10.79 1.34
CA GLY A 95 1.85 10.22 1.96
C GLY A 95 2.18 9.10 2.95
N ILE A 96 3.09 8.18 2.59
CA ILE A 96 3.61 7.15 3.50
C ILE A 96 4.27 7.81 4.72
N LYS A 97 5.19 8.75 4.51
CA LYS A 97 5.89 9.46 5.59
C LYS A 97 4.92 10.14 6.57
N LEU A 98 3.86 10.74 6.05
CA LEU A 98 2.81 11.35 6.87
C LEU A 98 2.03 10.29 7.67
N ALA A 99 1.65 9.18 7.03
CA ALA A 99 0.87 8.10 7.63
C ALA A 99 1.68 7.33 8.70
N LEU A 100 3.00 7.18 8.52
CA LEU A 100 3.88 6.55 9.50
C LEU A 100 3.84 7.24 10.87
N LYS A 101 3.52 8.54 10.94
CA LYS A 101 3.34 9.26 12.23
C LYS A 101 2.14 8.77 13.04
N ARG A 102 1.24 7.99 12.44
CA ARG A 102 0.05 7.39 13.05
C ARG A 102 0.27 5.93 13.45
N THR A 103 1.44 5.39 13.18
CA THR A 103 1.78 4.00 13.47
C THR A 103 2.48 3.86 14.81
N SER A 104 2.36 2.67 15.42
CA SER A 104 2.98 2.33 16.69
C SER A 104 3.85 1.07 16.63
N LYS A 105 3.81 0.35 15.52
CA LYS A 105 4.54 -0.90 15.31
C LYS A 105 5.88 -0.65 14.59
N PRO A 106 6.90 -1.48 14.83
CA PRO A 106 8.19 -1.33 14.17
C PRO A 106 8.16 -1.70 12.67
N ASN A 107 7.24 -2.56 12.26
CA ASN A 107 7.08 -2.96 10.86
C ASN A 107 5.64 -2.68 10.43
N ILE A 108 5.51 -1.91 9.35
CA ILE A 108 4.21 -1.43 8.84
C ILE A 108 4.01 -1.96 7.44
N ILE A 109 2.82 -2.53 7.19
CA ILE A 109 2.41 -2.93 5.85
C ILE A 109 1.83 -1.70 5.12
N VAL A 110 2.21 -1.51 3.87
CA VAL A 110 1.68 -0.47 3.00
C VAL A 110 1.06 -1.12 1.77
N LEU A 111 -0.18 -0.77 1.45
CA LEU A 111 -0.90 -1.21 0.26
C LEU A 111 -1.19 -0.02 -0.67
N ASN A 112 -1.02 -0.23 -1.97
CA ASN A 112 -1.59 0.68 -2.96
C ASN A 112 -3.11 0.57 -2.93
N GLY A 113 -3.80 1.69 -2.83
CA GLY A 113 -5.28 1.74 -2.73
C GLY A 113 -6.02 1.48 -4.05
N ASP A 114 -5.31 1.32 -5.16
CA ASP A 114 -5.88 1.08 -6.49
C ASP A 114 -5.38 -0.22 -7.16
N THR A 115 -4.75 -1.10 -6.37
CA THR A 115 -4.19 -2.37 -6.85
C THR A 115 -4.61 -3.50 -5.92
N PHE A 116 -4.98 -4.66 -6.48
CA PHE A 116 -5.23 -5.87 -5.73
C PHE A 116 -4.19 -6.94 -6.09
N PHE A 117 -3.53 -7.48 -5.07
CA PHE A 117 -2.62 -8.59 -5.19
C PHE A 117 -2.85 -9.55 -4.02
N ASP A 118 -3.27 -10.77 -4.33
CA ASP A 118 -3.57 -11.80 -3.31
C ASP A 118 -2.27 -12.41 -2.79
N VAL A 119 -1.77 -11.86 -1.70
CA VAL A 119 -0.56 -12.30 -0.99
C VAL A 119 -0.93 -12.68 0.43
N ASN A 120 -0.35 -13.74 0.97
CA ASN A 120 -0.45 -14.04 2.38
C ASN A 120 0.38 -13.02 3.19
N LEU A 121 -0.29 -12.04 3.80
CA LEU A 121 0.37 -10.97 4.54
C LEU A 121 1.10 -11.49 5.79
N ASN A 122 0.63 -12.56 6.43
CA ASN A 122 1.32 -13.17 7.56
C ASN A 122 2.68 -13.74 7.12
N GLU A 123 2.70 -14.51 6.02
CA GLU A 123 3.95 -15.05 5.48
C GLU A 123 4.92 -13.95 5.04
N LEU A 124 4.41 -12.90 4.38
CA LEU A 124 5.23 -11.76 3.97
C LEU A 124 5.83 -11.03 5.19
N TYR A 125 5.04 -10.86 6.25
CA TYR A 125 5.48 -10.22 7.49
C TYR A 125 6.52 -11.07 8.24
N GLU A 126 6.30 -12.39 8.34
CA GLU A 126 7.25 -13.33 8.90
C GLU A 126 8.57 -13.32 8.13
N TRP A 127 8.50 -13.34 6.78
CA TRP A 127 9.68 -13.21 5.93
C TRP A 127 10.47 -11.94 6.23
N HIS A 128 9.79 -10.80 6.32
CA HIS A 128 10.43 -9.53 6.65
C HIS A 128 11.14 -9.56 8.01
N CYS A 129 10.53 -10.22 9.01
CA CYS A 129 11.13 -10.37 10.33
C CYS A 129 12.34 -11.32 10.34
N LEU A 130 12.29 -12.39 9.53
CA LEU A 130 13.39 -13.37 9.43
C LEU A 130 14.59 -12.81 8.65
N TYR A 131 14.33 -11.98 7.67
CA TYR A 131 15.34 -11.34 6.81
C TYR A 131 15.27 -9.83 6.95
N PRO A 132 15.77 -9.26 8.07
CA PRO A 132 15.59 -7.85 8.36
C PRO A 132 16.10 -6.96 7.22
N SER A 133 15.23 -6.10 6.76
CA SER A 133 15.52 -5.12 5.71
C SER A 133 14.78 -3.83 6.02
N SER A 134 15.23 -2.74 5.43
CA SER A 134 14.55 -1.46 5.59
C SER A 134 13.16 -1.47 4.95
N ILE A 135 13.04 -2.14 3.79
CA ILE A 135 11.79 -2.28 3.03
C ILE A 135 11.76 -3.67 2.39
N THR A 136 10.64 -4.36 2.54
CA THR A 136 10.33 -5.59 1.78
C THR A 136 9.20 -5.28 0.80
N LEU A 137 9.33 -5.79 -0.42
CA LEU A 137 8.39 -5.57 -1.51
C LEU A 137 7.82 -6.91 -1.99
N ALA A 138 6.50 -7.02 -2.07
CA ALA A 138 5.86 -8.16 -2.72
C ALA A 138 5.95 -8.02 -4.23
N LEU A 139 6.58 -8.97 -4.89
CA LEU A 139 6.74 -9.01 -6.34
C LEU A 139 5.80 -10.01 -6.97
N LYS A 140 5.21 -9.64 -8.10
CA LYS A 140 4.31 -10.48 -8.86
C LYS A 140 4.99 -10.97 -10.14
N PRO A 141 5.10 -12.28 -10.38
CA PRO A 141 5.50 -12.82 -11.68
C PRO A 141 4.49 -12.42 -12.75
N MET A 142 4.98 -11.98 -13.90
CA MET A 142 4.15 -11.59 -15.03
C MET A 142 4.83 -11.98 -16.35
N GLU A 143 4.01 -12.29 -17.34
CA GLU A 143 4.45 -12.62 -18.70
C GLU A 143 3.86 -11.64 -19.71
N ASN A 144 4.61 -11.37 -20.78
CA ASN A 144 4.16 -10.57 -21.93
C ASN A 144 3.58 -9.21 -21.53
N PHE A 145 4.37 -8.40 -20.83
CA PHE A 145 3.93 -7.08 -20.36
C PHE A 145 4.82 -5.95 -20.86
N ASP A 146 4.23 -4.74 -20.99
CA ASP A 146 4.89 -3.51 -21.42
C ASP A 146 4.53 -2.27 -20.57
N ARG A 147 3.53 -2.43 -19.68
CA ARG A 147 2.98 -1.33 -18.87
C ARG A 147 3.65 -1.16 -17.50
N TYR A 148 4.47 -2.12 -17.11
CA TYR A 148 5.15 -2.16 -15.81
C TYR A 148 6.66 -2.20 -16.01
N GLY A 149 7.40 -1.65 -15.04
CA GLY A 149 8.84 -1.85 -14.96
C GLY A 149 9.13 -3.26 -14.41
N ASN A 150 10.15 -3.92 -14.97
CA ASN A 150 10.64 -5.17 -14.43
C ASN A 150 11.51 -4.91 -13.19
N VAL A 151 11.34 -5.70 -12.14
CA VAL A 151 12.17 -5.65 -10.94
C VAL A 151 13.22 -6.74 -11.00
N GLN A 152 14.48 -6.35 -11.02
CA GLN A 152 15.61 -7.30 -11.01
C GLN A 152 16.02 -7.59 -9.58
N ILE A 153 16.11 -8.88 -9.24
CA ILE A 153 16.56 -9.37 -7.94
C ILE A 153 17.84 -10.17 -8.05
N CYS A 154 18.54 -10.29 -6.95
CA CYS A 154 19.59 -11.28 -6.76
C CYS A 154 18.94 -12.60 -6.35
N GLU A 155 19.08 -13.66 -7.14
CA GLU A 155 18.44 -14.96 -6.88
C GLU A 155 18.89 -15.60 -5.56
N ASP A 156 20.15 -15.40 -5.17
CA ASP A 156 20.69 -15.97 -3.94
C ASP A 156 20.19 -15.30 -2.66
N THR A 157 19.87 -14.01 -2.72
CA THR A 157 19.55 -13.19 -1.55
C THR A 157 18.16 -12.57 -1.57
N ASN A 158 17.44 -12.66 -2.71
CA ASN A 158 16.18 -11.98 -2.98
C ASN A 158 16.25 -10.43 -2.83
N GLN A 159 17.46 -9.86 -2.81
CA GLN A 159 17.62 -8.41 -2.76
C GLN A 159 17.31 -7.79 -4.11
N ILE A 160 16.55 -6.69 -4.08
CA ILE A 160 16.29 -5.90 -5.29
C ILE A 160 17.59 -5.23 -5.72
N ARG A 161 17.97 -5.44 -6.99
CA ARG A 161 19.13 -4.80 -7.60
C ARG A 161 18.75 -3.50 -8.27
N ARG A 162 17.65 -3.50 -9.03
CA ARG A 162 17.14 -2.31 -9.72
C ARG A 162 15.71 -2.47 -10.21
N PHE A 163 15.10 -1.35 -10.51
CA PHE A 163 13.84 -1.25 -11.23
C PHE A 163 14.16 -0.82 -12.67
N ASP A 164 13.73 -1.62 -13.65
CA ASP A 164 13.88 -1.29 -15.06
C ASP A 164 12.79 -0.31 -15.51
N GLU A 165 13.10 0.49 -16.52
CA GLU A 165 12.12 1.32 -17.22
C GLU A 165 11.01 0.44 -17.84
N LYS A 166 9.83 1.02 -18.04
CA LYS A 166 8.71 0.35 -18.71
C LYS A 166 9.07 0.04 -20.15
N LYS A 167 9.16 -1.23 -20.47
CA LYS A 167 9.41 -1.78 -21.80
C LYS A 167 8.81 -3.17 -21.89
N TYR A 168 8.66 -3.69 -23.11
CA TYR A 168 8.22 -5.06 -23.31
C TYR A 168 9.16 -6.03 -22.59
N CYS A 169 8.55 -6.95 -21.84
CA CYS A 169 9.24 -8.03 -21.14
C CYS A 169 8.45 -9.32 -21.33
N GLU A 170 9.11 -10.37 -21.80
CA GLU A 170 8.47 -11.67 -22.02
C GLU A 170 8.14 -12.35 -20.70
N LYS A 171 9.07 -12.32 -19.74
CA LYS A 171 8.90 -12.84 -18.38
C LYS A 171 9.66 -11.96 -17.39
N GLY A 172 9.04 -11.63 -16.28
CA GLY A 172 9.68 -10.80 -15.27
C GLY A 172 8.89 -10.71 -13.98
N LEU A 173 9.36 -9.87 -13.10
CA LEU A 173 8.73 -9.57 -11.82
C LEU A 173 8.29 -8.11 -11.82
N ILE A 174 7.08 -7.85 -11.40
CA ILE A 174 6.57 -6.48 -11.25
C ILE A 174 6.29 -6.17 -9.79
N ASN A 175 6.29 -4.88 -9.46
CA ASN A 175 5.85 -4.39 -8.16
C ASN A 175 4.38 -4.75 -7.94
N GLY A 176 4.09 -5.56 -6.92
CA GLY A 176 2.74 -5.99 -6.57
C GLY A 176 1.93 -4.95 -5.79
N GLY A 177 2.53 -3.82 -5.42
CA GLY A 177 1.85 -2.75 -4.68
C GLY A 177 1.64 -3.05 -3.19
N ILE A 178 2.41 -3.97 -2.63
CA ILE A 178 2.44 -4.31 -1.20
C ILE A 178 3.86 -4.20 -0.70
N TYR A 179 4.04 -3.46 0.39
CA TYR A 179 5.34 -3.17 0.99
C TYR A 179 5.30 -3.44 2.49
N ILE A 180 6.44 -3.79 3.09
CA ILE A 180 6.64 -3.70 4.54
C ILE A 180 7.78 -2.74 4.80
N ILE A 181 7.58 -1.79 5.70
CA ILE A 181 8.54 -0.74 6.05
C ILE A 181 8.96 -0.95 7.49
N ASN A 182 10.27 -1.04 7.72
CA ASN A 182 10.86 -0.99 9.06
C ASN A 182 10.94 0.47 9.52
N THR A 183 10.11 0.84 10.47
CA THR A 183 10.02 2.23 10.98
C THR A 183 11.19 2.62 11.90
N LEU A 184 11.98 1.65 12.36
CA LEU A 184 13.18 1.90 13.16
C LEU A 184 14.36 2.37 12.29
N GLU A 185 14.27 2.16 10.98
CA GLU A 185 15.25 2.64 10.02
C GLU A 185 14.89 4.07 9.59
N PRO A 186 15.78 5.07 9.78
CA PRO A 186 15.45 6.47 9.52
C PRO A 186 15.49 6.85 8.02
N ILE A 187 15.07 5.94 7.14
CA ILE A 187 15.11 6.16 5.69
C ILE A 187 14.24 7.36 5.31
N PHE A 188 13.00 7.36 5.81
CA PHE A 188 12.04 8.41 5.48
C PHE A 188 12.40 9.76 6.10
N ASP A 189 13.17 9.81 7.20
CA ASP A 189 13.58 11.05 7.82
C ASP A 189 14.57 11.85 6.95
N ARG A 190 15.36 11.14 6.14
CA ARG A 190 16.36 11.73 5.23
C ARG A 190 15.78 12.20 3.91
N LEU A 191 14.53 11.82 3.58
CA LEU A 191 13.87 12.19 2.36
C LEU A 191 13.10 13.50 2.52
N SER A 192 12.89 14.23 1.43
CA SER A 192 12.05 15.42 1.41
C SER A 192 10.62 15.08 1.87
N GLN A 193 9.82 16.11 2.17
CA GLN A 193 8.42 15.89 2.52
C GLN A 193 7.58 15.44 1.30
N ARG A 194 8.00 15.85 0.10
CA ARG A 194 7.31 15.53 -1.15
C ARG A 194 8.22 14.70 -2.04
N PHE A 195 7.84 13.42 -2.23
CA PHE A 195 8.55 12.49 -3.13
C PHE A 195 7.63 11.34 -3.56
N SER A 196 7.99 10.69 -4.67
CA SER A 196 7.38 9.43 -5.10
C SER A 196 8.14 8.25 -4.54
N PHE A 197 7.39 7.22 -4.21
CA PHE A 197 7.91 5.95 -3.68
C PHE A 197 7.90 4.89 -4.78
#